data_a11e1f1aabd32a2db3b7ca7199c65e6e
#
_entry.id   a11e1f1aabd32a2db3b7ca7199c65e6e
#
_cell.length_a   1.000
_cell.length_b   1.000
_cell.length_c   1.000
_cell.angle_alpha   90.00
_cell.angle_beta   90.00
_cell.angle_gamma   90.00
#
_symmetry.space_group_name_H-M   'P 1'
#
loop_
_entity.id
_entity.type
_entity.pdbx_description
1 polymer ?
#
loop_
_entity_poly.entity_id
_entity_poly.type
_entity_poly.pdbx_seq_one_letter_code
_entity_poly.pdbx_strand_id
1 'polypeptide(L)'
;MISPLPLLLFPCLAAASPRVETRQGEVAGRQLTSRDPRTGASLAYAAFTSIPFARPPVGSLGFAAPQQLEAGEVVDTSNVTERRMCYQLGDAGGLLPGIIDADEDCLYLNVFVPGVWPPPQPLPVMIWFTGGAFIMGGSRI
;
A
#
# COMPACT_ATOMS: atom_id res chain seq x y z
N MET A 1 48.74 -21.59 -25.39
CA MET A 1 47.93 -20.34 -25.50
C MET A 1 46.52 -20.68 -25.11
N ILE A 2 46.11 -20.23 -23.93
CA ILE A 2 44.72 -20.49 -23.42
C ILE A 2 43.92 -19.23 -23.78
N SER A 3 42.95 -19.38 -24.67
CA SER A 3 42.05 -18.30 -25.07
C SER A 3 41.08 -17.99 -23.92
N PRO A 4 40.90 -16.71 -23.52
CA PRO A 4 39.95 -16.37 -22.48
C PRO A 4 38.51 -16.52 -23.02
N LEU A 5 37.73 -17.29 -22.29
CA LEU A 5 36.30 -17.45 -22.52
C LEU A 5 35.57 -16.12 -22.26
N PRO A 6 34.73 -15.62 -23.16
CA PRO A 6 34.00 -14.38 -22.91
C PRO A 6 33.01 -14.56 -21.76
N LEU A 7 33.13 -13.71 -20.75
CA LEU A 7 32.19 -13.60 -19.65
C LEU A 7 30.88 -13.01 -20.18
N LEU A 8 29.87 -13.87 -20.40
CA LEU A 8 28.52 -13.45 -20.76
C LEU A 8 27.88 -12.76 -19.56
N LEU A 9 27.92 -11.44 -19.53
CA LEU A 9 27.10 -10.63 -18.63
C LEU A 9 25.64 -10.78 -19.02
N PHE A 10 24.90 -11.63 -18.29
CA PHE A 10 23.44 -11.63 -18.36
C PHE A 10 22.94 -10.34 -17.71
N PRO A 11 22.17 -9.50 -18.43
CA PRO A 11 21.53 -8.36 -17.81
C PRO A 11 20.57 -8.90 -16.74
N CYS A 12 20.76 -8.50 -15.50
CA CYS A 12 19.79 -8.70 -14.43
C CYS A 12 18.54 -7.91 -14.82
N LEU A 13 17.52 -8.58 -15.36
CA LEU A 13 16.21 -7.99 -15.61
C LEU A 13 15.63 -7.68 -14.24
N ALA A 14 15.77 -6.45 -13.79
CA ALA A 14 15.03 -5.97 -12.63
C ALA A 14 13.55 -6.10 -12.96
N ALA A 15 12.83 -6.93 -12.20
CA ALA A 15 11.39 -7.07 -12.38
C ALA A 15 10.75 -5.68 -12.23
N ALA A 16 9.99 -5.27 -13.23
CA ALA A 16 9.31 -3.98 -13.19
C ALA A 16 8.36 -3.95 -11.99
N SER A 17 8.32 -2.82 -11.30
CA SER A 17 7.40 -2.62 -10.18
C SER A 17 5.95 -2.79 -10.65
N PRO A 18 5.08 -3.44 -9.86
CA PRO A 18 3.67 -3.55 -10.17
C PRO A 18 3.03 -2.18 -10.41
N ARG A 19 2.22 -2.05 -11.48
CA ARG A 19 1.53 -0.80 -11.82
C ARG A 19 0.12 -1.11 -12.27
N VAL A 20 -0.83 -0.22 -11.94
CA VAL A 20 -2.25 -0.32 -12.29
C VAL A 20 -2.77 1.05 -12.70
N GLU A 21 -3.36 1.12 -13.89
CA GLU A 21 -4.13 2.28 -14.31
C GLU A 21 -5.51 2.28 -13.63
N THR A 22 -5.85 3.40 -13.03
CA THR A 22 -7.15 3.64 -12.41
C THR A 22 -7.82 4.89 -13.03
N ARG A 23 -9.08 5.15 -12.67
CA ARG A 23 -9.76 6.38 -13.12
C ARG A 23 -9.08 7.66 -12.62
N GLN A 24 -8.42 7.57 -11.46
CA GLN A 24 -7.73 8.70 -10.83
C GLN A 24 -6.30 8.86 -11.32
N GLY A 25 -5.71 7.83 -11.93
CA GLY A 25 -4.33 7.82 -12.41
C GLY A 25 -3.65 6.48 -12.18
N GLU A 26 -2.36 6.42 -12.45
CA GLU A 26 -1.54 5.24 -12.25
C GLU A 26 -1.23 5.04 -10.76
N VAL A 27 -1.39 3.81 -10.28
CA VAL A 27 -0.97 3.39 -8.94
C VAL A 27 0.22 2.45 -9.07
N ALA A 28 1.36 2.85 -8.53
CA ALA A 28 2.56 2.02 -8.49
C ALA A 28 2.65 1.25 -7.17
N GLY A 29 2.99 -0.02 -7.23
CA GLY A 29 3.11 -0.92 -6.09
C GLY A 29 4.50 -1.56 -5.98
N ARG A 30 4.62 -2.54 -5.09
CA ARG A 30 5.85 -3.31 -4.87
C ARG A 30 5.58 -4.80 -4.94
N GLN A 31 6.49 -5.55 -5.56
CA GLN A 31 6.51 -7.01 -5.43
C GLN A 31 7.29 -7.38 -4.17
N LEU A 32 6.65 -8.11 -3.27
CA LEU A 32 7.18 -8.47 -1.96
C LEU A 32 7.11 -9.98 -1.74
N THR A 33 7.83 -10.44 -0.73
CA THR A 33 7.75 -11.82 -0.24
C THR A 33 7.53 -11.81 1.26
N SER A 34 6.67 -12.69 1.73
CA SER A 34 6.45 -12.98 3.14
C SER A 34 6.72 -14.44 3.41
N ARG A 35 6.94 -14.80 4.66
CA ARG A 35 7.06 -16.20 5.08
C ARG A 35 5.80 -16.61 5.83
N ASP A 36 5.17 -17.68 5.39
CA ASP A 36 4.05 -18.29 6.10
C ASP A 36 4.54 -18.79 7.48
N PRO A 37 4.03 -18.28 8.58
CA PRO A 37 4.50 -18.65 9.92
C PRO A 37 4.18 -20.11 10.30
N ARG A 38 3.21 -20.75 9.62
CA ARG A 38 2.81 -22.14 9.88
C ARG A 38 3.63 -23.15 9.09
N THR A 39 3.93 -22.83 7.83
CA THR A 39 4.60 -23.77 6.92
C THR A 39 6.05 -23.41 6.64
N GLY A 40 6.46 -22.16 6.93
CA GLY A 40 7.76 -21.63 6.58
C GLY A 40 7.92 -21.31 5.09
N ALA A 41 6.88 -21.55 4.27
CA ALA A 41 6.93 -21.33 2.83
C ALA A 41 7.06 -19.84 2.51
N SER A 42 7.82 -19.52 1.45
CA SER A 42 7.91 -18.15 0.92
C SER A 42 6.69 -17.86 0.05
N LEU A 43 5.97 -16.80 0.36
CA LEU A 43 4.78 -16.34 -0.35
C LEU A 43 5.08 -15.01 -1.03
N ALA A 44 5.02 -14.99 -2.36
CA ALA A 44 5.12 -13.75 -3.12
C ALA A 44 3.77 -13.02 -3.13
N TYR A 45 3.79 -11.70 -3.15
CA TYR A 45 2.60 -10.86 -3.31
C TYR A 45 2.95 -9.49 -3.83
N ALA A 46 2.03 -8.87 -4.57
CA ALA A 46 2.13 -7.44 -4.91
C ALA A 46 1.37 -6.62 -3.86
N ALA A 47 1.96 -5.51 -3.42
CA ALA A 47 1.38 -4.60 -2.46
C ALA A 47 1.25 -3.19 -3.06
N PHE A 48 0.05 -2.65 -3.01
CA PHE A 48 -0.30 -1.28 -3.33
C PHE A 48 -0.84 -0.64 -2.06
N THR A 49 -0.07 0.23 -1.45
CA THR A 49 -0.36 0.75 -0.11
C THR A 49 -0.59 2.24 -0.12
N SER A 50 -1.40 2.73 0.83
CA SER A 50 -1.72 4.16 0.95
C SER A 50 -2.36 4.74 -0.31
N ILE A 51 -3.28 4.00 -0.93
CA ILE A 51 -4.08 4.50 -2.04
C ILE A 51 -5.17 5.39 -1.47
N PRO A 52 -5.22 6.69 -1.81
CA PRO A 52 -6.31 7.54 -1.36
C PRO A 52 -7.61 7.10 -2.05
N PHE A 53 -8.69 6.99 -1.31
CA PHE A 53 -10.00 6.65 -1.87
C PHE A 53 -10.98 7.83 -1.89
N ALA A 54 -10.61 8.95 -1.25
CA ALA A 54 -11.36 10.20 -1.26
C ALA A 54 -10.38 11.36 -1.03
N ARG A 55 -10.83 12.58 -1.31
CA ARG A 55 -10.07 13.79 -0.97
C ARG A 55 -9.86 13.88 0.55
N PRO A 56 -8.71 14.40 1.00
CA PRO A 56 -8.47 14.60 2.42
C PRO A 56 -9.60 15.41 3.08
N PRO A 57 -10.18 14.95 4.21
CA PRO A 57 -11.28 15.61 4.88
C PRO A 57 -10.80 16.78 5.75
N VAL A 58 -10.01 17.66 5.17
CA VAL A 58 -9.41 18.82 5.86
C VAL A 58 -10.27 20.06 5.74
N GLY A 59 -10.19 20.96 6.72
CA GLY A 59 -10.87 22.24 6.70
C GLY A 59 -12.39 22.09 6.55
N SER A 60 -12.98 22.68 5.51
CA SER A 60 -14.43 22.63 5.27
C SER A 60 -14.96 21.23 4.87
N LEU A 61 -14.08 20.29 4.55
CA LEU A 61 -14.44 18.90 4.24
C LEU A 61 -14.53 18.03 5.51
N GLY A 62 -14.08 18.54 6.67
CA GLY A 62 -14.25 17.83 7.94
C GLY A 62 -15.72 17.54 8.22
N PHE A 63 -16.04 16.27 8.52
CA PHE A 63 -17.41 15.75 8.73
C PHE A 63 -18.36 15.89 7.54
N ALA A 64 -17.89 16.31 6.36
CA ALA A 64 -18.66 16.30 5.13
C ALA A 64 -18.69 14.91 4.49
N ALA A 65 -19.59 14.71 3.54
CA ALA A 65 -19.58 13.50 2.71
C ALA A 65 -18.26 13.40 1.93
N PRO A 66 -17.67 12.19 1.78
CA PRO A 66 -16.42 12.01 1.04
C PRO A 66 -16.53 12.57 -0.39
N GLN A 67 -15.52 13.30 -0.81
CA GLN A 67 -15.41 13.86 -2.14
C GLN A 67 -14.52 12.97 -3.00
N GLN A 68 -14.88 12.80 -4.28
CA GLN A 68 -14.07 12.04 -5.22
C GLN A 68 -12.74 12.75 -5.50
N LEU A 69 -11.69 11.95 -5.72
CA LEU A 69 -10.42 12.42 -6.25
C LEU A 69 -10.57 12.85 -7.71
N GLU A 70 -9.84 13.86 -8.12
CA GLU A 70 -9.79 14.29 -9.51
C GLU A 70 -8.88 13.36 -10.33
N ALA A 71 -9.12 13.29 -11.63
CA ALA A 71 -8.30 12.50 -12.53
C ALA A 71 -6.86 13.07 -12.60
N GLY A 72 -5.86 12.18 -12.51
CA GLY A 72 -4.45 12.58 -12.60
C GLY A 72 -3.78 12.86 -11.26
N GLU A 73 -4.47 12.77 -10.14
CA GLU A 73 -3.86 12.75 -8.79
C GLU A 73 -3.22 11.37 -8.55
N VAL A 74 -2.09 11.14 -9.23
CA VAL A 74 -1.36 9.87 -9.18
C VAL A 74 -0.78 9.61 -7.81
N VAL A 75 -0.89 8.39 -7.38
CA VAL A 75 -0.34 7.90 -6.12
C VAL A 75 0.82 6.97 -6.39
N ASP A 76 2.02 7.44 -6.18
CA ASP A 76 3.17 6.56 -6.10
C ASP A 76 3.18 5.85 -4.73
N THR A 77 2.68 4.63 -4.71
CA THR A 77 2.67 3.79 -3.50
C THR A 77 3.94 2.95 -3.36
N SER A 78 4.91 3.12 -4.27
CA SER A 78 6.14 2.31 -4.27
C SER A 78 7.07 2.65 -3.11
N ASN A 79 6.98 3.85 -2.56
CA ASN A 79 7.90 4.38 -1.55
C ASN A 79 7.20 4.82 -0.24
N VAL A 80 6.03 4.28 0.06
CA VAL A 80 5.29 4.72 1.24
C VAL A 80 5.82 4.06 2.50
N THR A 81 6.64 4.80 3.21
CA THR A 81 7.01 4.53 4.60
C THR A 81 6.10 5.25 5.60
N GLU A 82 5.37 6.26 5.14
CA GLU A 82 4.54 7.13 5.97
C GLU A 82 3.06 6.79 5.76
N ARG A 83 2.47 6.20 6.76
CA ARG A 83 1.04 5.88 6.80
C ARG A 83 0.41 6.69 7.90
N ARG A 84 -0.28 7.73 7.48
CA ARG A 84 -1.07 8.55 8.38
C ARG A 84 -2.31 7.78 8.79
N MET A 85 -2.58 7.79 10.06
CA MET A 85 -3.83 7.28 10.63
C MET A 85 -4.74 8.46 10.93
N CYS A 86 -6.04 8.23 10.91
CA CYS A 86 -6.97 9.26 11.37
C CYS A 86 -6.77 9.52 12.87
N TYR A 87 -7.03 10.74 13.32
CA TYR A 87 -7.01 11.07 14.74
C TYR A 87 -7.88 10.12 15.56
N GLN A 88 -7.33 9.62 16.65
CA GLN A 88 -7.99 8.62 17.50
C GLN A 88 -7.53 8.72 18.95
N LEU A 89 -8.21 8.02 19.85
CA LEU A 89 -7.80 7.96 21.25
C LEU A 89 -6.41 7.35 21.37
N GLY A 90 -5.46 8.13 21.88
CA GLY A 90 -4.07 7.71 22.02
C GLY A 90 -3.06 8.67 21.39
N ASP A 91 -3.48 9.50 20.44
CA ASP A 91 -2.57 10.42 19.74
C ASP A 91 -2.20 11.64 20.58
N ALA A 92 -3.11 12.15 21.41
CA ALA A 92 -2.95 13.34 22.23
C ALA A 92 -2.45 13.07 23.67
N GLY A 93 -1.52 12.12 23.84
CA GLY A 93 -1.01 11.76 25.17
C GLY A 93 -1.74 10.58 25.82
N GLY A 94 -2.48 9.79 25.03
CA GLY A 94 -3.13 8.57 25.47
C GLY A 94 -2.17 7.39 25.66
N LEU A 95 -2.70 6.16 25.53
CA LEU A 95 -2.01 4.93 25.88
C LEU A 95 -0.67 4.68 25.15
N LEU A 96 -0.46 5.32 23.98
CA LEU A 96 0.71 5.13 23.13
C LEU A 96 1.20 6.47 22.53
N PRO A 97 1.67 7.43 23.32
CA PRO A 97 2.13 8.72 22.80
C PRO A 97 3.33 8.54 21.85
N GLY A 98 3.26 9.14 20.68
CA GLY A 98 4.36 9.17 19.70
C GLY A 98 4.51 7.91 18.83
N ILE A 99 3.61 6.94 18.92
CA ILE A 99 3.67 5.71 18.10
C ILE A 99 2.80 5.86 16.85
N ILE A 100 1.83 6.75 16.85
CA ILE A 100 0.87 6.93 15.78
C ILE A 100 1.11 8.30 15.14
N ASP A 101 1.46 8.29 13.86
CA ASP A 101 1.44 9.48 13.02
C ASP A 101 0.00 9.70 12.54
N ALA A 102 -0.74 10.58 13.22
CA ALA A 102 -2.14 10.86 12.94
C ALA A 102 -2.30 12.20 12.22
N ASP A 103 -3.17 12.20 11.23
CA ASP A 103 -3.47 13.38 10.41
C ASP A 103 -4.95 13.36 10.02
N GLU A 104 -5.52 14.52 9.66
CA GLU A 104 -6.82 14.59 9.01
C GLU A 104 -6.77 14.00 7.59
N ASP A 105 -5.64 14.11 6.91
CA ASP A 105 -5.36 13.43 5.63
C ASP A 105 -5.08 11.93 5.88
N CYS A 106 -6.15 11.14 6.05
CA CYS A 106 -6.06 9.75 6.50
C CYS A 106 -6.94 8.75 5.73
N LEU A 107 -7.59 9.18 4.64
CA LEU A 107 -8.52 8.33 3.88
C LEU A 107 -7.79 7.48 2.84
N TYR A 108 -7.13 6.44 3.30
CA TYR A 108 -6.30 5.54 2.50
C TYR A 108 -6.73 4.07 2.65
N LEU A 109 -6.51 3.30 1.59
CA LEU A 109 -6.67 1.85 1.59
C LEU A 109 -5.40 1.16 1.08
N ASN A 110 -5.29 -0.14 1.35
CA ASN A 110 -4.23 -0.99 0.85
C ASN A 110 -4.83 -2.15 0.04
N VAL A 111 -4.13 -2.53 -1.03
CA VAL A 111 -4.48 -3.71 -1.85
C VAL A 111 -3.31 -4.66 -1.86
N PHE A 112 -3.58 -5.93 -1.57
CA PHE A 112 -2.60 -7.02 -1.62
C PHE A 112 -3.06 -8.07 -2.60
N VAL A 113 -2.21 -8.41 -3.57
CA VAL A 113 -2.50 -9.41 -4.60
C VAL A 113 -1.55 -10.58 -4.43
N PRO A 114 -2.03 -11.79 -4.11
CA PRO A 114 -1.16 -12.95 -3.93
C PRO A 114 -0.50 -13.35 -5.25
N GLY A 115 0.73 -13.86 -5.15
CA GLY A 115 1.51 -14.31 -6.28
C GLY A 115 2.37 -13.24 -6.92
N VAL A 116 2.77 -13.49 -8.16
CA VAL A 116 3.56 -12.56 -8.97
C VAL A 116 2.61 -11.68 -9.77
N TRP A 117 2.94 -10.40 -9.87
CA TRP A 117 2.17 -9.44 -10.64
C TRP A 117 2.57 -9.45 -12.13
N PRO A 118 1.63 -9.29 -13.08
CA PRO A 118 0.17 -9.35 -12.88
C PRO A 118 -0.32 -10.79 -12.64
N PRO A 119 -1.46 -10.97 -11.93
CA PRO A 119 -2.04 -12.30 -11.75
C PRO A 119 -2.50 -12.84 -13.12
N PRO A 120 -2.35 -14.15 -13.38
CA PRO A 120 -2.70 -14.76 -14.67
C PRO A 120 -4.20 -14.78 -14.95
N GLN A 121 -5.03 -14.58 -13.95
CA GLN A 121 -6.48 -14.55 -14.03
C GLN A 121 -7.08 -13.66 -12.93
N PRO A 122 -8.33 -13.20 -13.09
CA PRO A 122 -9.02 -12.48 -12.03
C PRO A 122 -9.11 -13.30 -10.75
N LEU A 123 -8.91 -12.64 -9.62
CA LEU A 123 -8.96 -13.23 -8.28
C LEU A 123 -10.20 -12.73 -7.54
N PRO A 124 -10.78 -13.54 -6.63
CA PRO A 124 -11.82 -13.06 -5.75
C PRO A 124 -11.29 -11.95 -4.83
N VAL A 125 -12.13 -10.95 -4.56
CA VAL A 125 -11.76 -9.81 -3.72
C VAL A 125 -12.37 -10.00 -2.32
N MET A 126 -11.51 -9.87 -1.29
CA MET A 126 -11.92 -9.82 0.10
C MET A 126 -11.65 -8.43 0.63
N ILE A 127 -12.67 -7.78 1.23
CA ILE A 127 -12.54 -6.46 1.82
C ILE A 127 -12.48 -6.61 3.33
N TRP A 128 -11.45 -6.02 3.94
CA TRP A 128 -11.28 -5.96 5.38
C TRP A 128 -11.53 -4.54 5.88
N PHE A 129 -12.51 -4.39 6.77
CA PHE A 129 -12.74 -3.17 7.52
C PHE A 129 -12.10 -3.33 8.90
N THR A 130 -11.14 -2.47 9.20
CA THR A 130 -10.42 -2.53 10.48
C THR A 130 -11.38 -2.32 11.64
N GLY A 131 -11.35 -3.24 12.61
CA GLY A 131 -12.04 -3.08 13.89
C GLY A 131 -11.29 -2.10 14.81
N GLY A 132 -11.81 -1.89 16.01
CA GLY A 132 -11.20 -1.03 17.04
C GLY A 132 -12.22 -0.36 17.93
N ALA A 133 -13.37 -1.00 18.14
CA ALA A 133 -14.47 -0.52 19.00
C ALA A 133 -14.98 0.88 18.64
N PHE A 134 -14.83 1.31 17.39
CA PHE A 134 -15.17 2.66 16.87
C PHE A 134 -14.36 3.80 17.48
N ILE A 135 -13.30 3.53 18.22
CA ILE A 135 -12.50 4.54 18.91
C ILE A 135 -11.02 4.53 18.48
N MET A 136 -10.56 3.45 17.87
CA MET A 136 -9.21 3.32 17.35
C MET A 136 -9.18 2.34 16.16
N GLY A 137 -8.10 2.37 15.41
CA GLY A 137 -7.85 1.47 14.30
C GLY A 137 -7.23 2.19 13.11
N GLY A 138 -6.80 1.42 12.11
CA GLY A 138 -6.21 1.98 10.90
C GLY A 138 -5.71 0.91 9.96
N SER A 139 -5.27 1.32 8.78
CA SER A 139 -4.74 0.47 7.74
C SER A 139 -3.21 0.30 7.81
N ARG A 140 -2.57 0.75 8.88
CA ARG A 140 -1.12 0.62 9.07
C ARG A 140 -0.76 -0.86 9.26
N ILE A 141 0.23 -1.32 8.48
CA ILE A 141 0.73 -2.71 8.50
C ILE A 141 2.19 -2.71 8.90
#